data_e5928dbecf8584a4834206efea6fa5b7
#
_entry.id   e5928dbecf8584a4834206efea6fa5b7
#
_cell.length_a   1.000
_cell.length_b   1.000
_cell.length_c   1.000
_cell.angle_alpha   90.00
_cell.angle_beta   90.00
_cell.angle_gamma   90.00
#
_symmetry.space_group_name_H-M   'P 1'
#
loop_
_entity.id
_entity.type
_entity.pdbx_description
1 polymer ?
#
loop_
_entity_poly.entity_id
_entity_poly.type
_entity_poly.pdbx_seq_one_letter_code
_entity_poly.pdbx_strand_id
1 'polypeptide(L)'
;DWSSDVCSSDLYPGLENSEFYNIAKKELNNGFGGIITIRTGSKEKAFKFINALQIPLNVSNIGDTKTLVIHPSSTISAHSTEEEKKIAGVYDDLVRISVGIEDVQDLIEDFTQALKAAN
;
A
#
# COMPACT_ATOMS: atom_id res chain seq x y z
N ASP A 1 3.90 11.58 -10.17
CA ASP A 1 3.30 10.63 -9.26
C ASP A 1 3.56 11.04 -7.81
N TRP A 2 2.50 11.23 -7.06
CA TRP A 2 2.56 11.77 -5.70
C TRP A 2 3.35 10.88 -4.72
N SER A 3 3.42 9.56 -4.97
CA SER A 3 4.08 8.62 -4.07
C SER A 3 5.57 8.45 -4.34
N SER A 4 6.02 8.69 -5.57
CA SER A 4 7.40 8.41 -5.97
C SER A 4 8.45 9.28 -5.28
N ASP A 5 8.06 10.45 -4.79
CA ASP A 5 8.99 11.38 -4.13
C ASP A 5 9.30 10.99 -2.68
N VAL A 6 8.45 10.19 -2.05
CA VAL A 6 8.53 9.88 -0.60
C VAL A 6 8.53 8.39 -0.29
N CYS A 7 8.24 7.54 -1.27
CA CYS A 7 8.27 6.08 -1.13
C CYS A 7 9.48 5.49 -1.83
N SER A 8 10.00 4.39 -1.31
CA SER A 8 11.10 3.68 -1.98
C SER A 8 10.62 2.93 -3.23
N SER A 9 9.38 2.47 -3.25
CA SER A 9 8.74 1.88 -4.43
C SER A 9 7.23 1.77 -4.23
N ASP A 10 6.52 1.77 -5.33
CA ASP A 10 5.08 1.53 -5.39
C ASP A 10 4.84 0.24 -6.17
N LEU A 11 3.91 -0.58 -5.69
CA LEU A 11 3.53 -1.81 -6.37
C LEU A 11 2.04 -1.77 -6.69
N TYR A 12 1.75 -1.58 -7.96
CA TYR A 12 0.39 -1.56 -8.48
C TYR A 12 0.42 -1.92 -9.98
N PRO A 13 -0.39 -2.89 -10.43
CA PRO A 13 -0.34 -3.32 -11.84
C PRO A 13 -0.78 -2.25 -12.83
N GLY A 14 -1.44 -1.19 -12.38
CA GLY A 14 -1.81 -0.05 -13.22
C GLY A 14 -0.70 0.97 -13.46
N LEU A 15 0.45 0.82 -12.82
CA LEU A 15 1.62 1.68 -13.06
C LEU A 15 2.37 1.18 -14.30
N GLU A 16 2.71 2.09 -15.21
CA GLU A 16 3.39 1.72 -16.47
C GLU A 16 4.74 1.04 -16.25
N ASN A 17 5.40 1.32 -15.15
CA ASN A 17 6.68 0.69 -14.79
C ASN A 17 6.52 -0.66 -14.07
N SER A 18 5.30 -1.12 -13.84
CA SER A 18 5.06 -2.45 -13.27
C SER A 18 5.39 -3.54 -14.29
N GLU A 19 6.07 -4.60 -13.86
CA GLU A 19 6.34 -5.76 -14.70
C GLU A 19 5.05 -6.46 -15.18
N PHE A 20 3.95 -6.25 -14.47
CA PHE A 20 2.65 -6.85 -14.80
C PHE A 20 1.72 -5.92 -15.58
N TYR A 21 2.15 -4.69 -15.91
CA TYR A 21 1.29 -3.70 -16.53
C TYR A 21 0.68 -4.17 -17.86
N ASN A 22 1.49 -4.74 -18.73
CA ASN A 22 1.03 -5.19 -20.04
C ASN A 22 0.01 -6.32 -19.93
N ILE A 23 0.23 -7.26 -19.02
CA ILE A 23 -0.69 -8.36 -18.77
C ILE A 23 -1.99 -7.82 -18.16
N ALA A 24 -1.89 -6.97 -17.16
CA ALA A 24 -3.03 -6.38 -16.49
C ALA A 24 -3.88 -5.54 -17.46
N LYS A 25 -3.25 -4.73 -18.30
CA LYS A 25 -3.94 -3.93 -19.32
C LYS A 25 -4.72 -4.80 -20.31
N LYS A 26 -4.19 -5.97 -20.65
CA LYS A 26 -4.83 -6.91 -21.56
C LYS A 26 -6.00 -7.65 -20.91
N GLU A 27 -5.86 -8.05 -19.65
CA GLU A 27 -6.84 -8.90 -18.96
C GLU A 27 -7.90 -8.10 -18.18
N LEU A 28 -7.61 -6.88 -17.78
CA LEU A 28 -8.50 -6.03 -17.00
C LEU A 28 -9.02 -4.86 -17.85
N ASN A 29 -10.33 -4.73 -17.95
CA ASN A 29 -10.94 -3.81 -18.93
C ASN A 29 -11.12 -2.37 -18.39
N ASN A 30 -11.46 -2.18 -17.11
CA ASN A 30 -11.88 -0.87 -16.57
C ASN A 30 -11.09 -0.46 -15.34
N GLY A 31 -9.84 -0.83 -15.24
CA GLY A 31 -9.01 -0.51 -14.09
C GLY A 31 -8.10 -1.67 -13.74
N PHE A 32 -7.36 -1.53 -12.66
CA PHE A 32 -6.30 -2.46 -12.30
C PHE A 32 -6.45 -3.01 -10.88
N GLY A 33 -7.64 -2.86 -10.30
CA GLY A 33 -7.95 -3.34 -8.96
C GLY A 33 -7.81 -2.26 -7.90
N GLY A 34 -8.16 -2.61 -6.66
CA GLY A 34 -8.20 -1.69 -5.54
C GLY A 34 -7.13 -1.93 -4.47
N ILE A 35 -6.10 -2.72 -4.77
CA ILE A 35 -5.02 -3.01 -3.82
C ILE A 35 -3.74 -2.34 -4.29
N ILE A 36 -3.14 -1.56 -3.40
CA ILE A 36 -1.85 -0.89 -3.63
C ILE A 36 -0.92 -1.29 -2.50
N THR A 37 0.34 -1.58 -2.82
CA THR A 37 1.38 -1.73 -1.81
C THR A 37 2.46 -0.69 -2.06
N ILE A 38 2.98 -0.13 -0.97
CA ILE A 38 4.08 0.83 -1.01
C ILE A 38 5.18 0.39 -0.06
N ARG A 39 6.40 0.74 -0.40
CA ARG A 39 7.56 0.53 0.48
C ARG A 39 8.04 1.88 0.97
N THR A 40 8.02 2.05 2.28
CA THR A 40 8.30 3.35 2.93
C THR A 40 9.78 3.57 3.26
N GLY A 41 10.60 2.55 3.13
CA GLY A 41 12.03 2.62 3.36
C GLY A 41 12.49 2.03 4.70
N SER A 42 11.62 1.95 5.69
CA SER A 42 11.92 1.32 6.98
C SER A 42 10.63 0.96 7.71
N LYS A 43 10.74 0.03 8.66
CA LYS A 43 9.61 -0.33 9.53
C LYS A 43 9.08 0.86 10.31
N GLU A 44 9.96 1.70 10.81
CA GLU A 44 9.60 2.91 11.54
C GLU A 44 8.79 3.86 10.67
N LYS A 45 9.22 4.08 9.42
CA LYS A 45 8.49 4.92 8.48
C LYS A 45 7.12 4.34 8.13
N ALA A 46 7.02 3.01 7.99
CA ALA A 46 5.75 2.34 7.74
C ALA A 46 4.76 2.62 8.87
N PHE A 47 5.18 2.48 10.12
CA PHE A 47 4.32 2.77 11.27
C PHE A 47 3.95 4.25 11.36
N LYS A 48 4.90 5.15 11.11
CA LYS A 48 4.61 6.59 11.09
C LYS A 48 3.59 6.94 10.01
N PHE A 49 3.71 6.35 8.83
CA PHE A 49 2.75 6.55 7.75
C PHE A 49 1.34 6.08 8.17
N ILE A 50 1.22 4.86 8.67
CA ILE A 50 -0.07 4.29 9.08
C ILE A 50 -0.70 5.12 10.21
N ASN A 51 0.10 5.50 11.20
CA ASN A 51 -0.39 6.27 12.35
C ASN A 51 -0.80 7.69 11.98
N ALA A 52 -0.25 8.26 10.92
CA ALA A 52 -0.60 9.61 10.45
C ALA A 52 -1.86 9.63 9.57
N LEU A 53 -2.29 8.49 9.05
CA LEU A 53 -3.50 8.39 8.24
C LEU A 53 -4.75 8.65 9.09
N GLN A 54 -5.70 9.40 8.53
CA GLN A 54 -6.94 9.79 9.21
C GLN A 54 -8.17 9.10 8.67
N ILE A 55 -8.21 8.79 7.37
CA ILE A 55 -9.37 8.19 6.71
C ILE A 55 -9.35 6.66 6.78
N PRO A 56 -8.25 5.96 6.41
CA PRO A 56 -8.25 4.51 6.39
C PRO A 56 -8.33 3.88 7.79
N LEU A 57 -8.94 2.70 7.83
CA LEU A 57 -8.94 1.87 9.04
C LEU A 57 -7.77 0.89 9.00
N ASN A 58 -7.10 0.71 10.13
CA ASN A 58 -5.99 -0.23 10.28
C ASN A 58 -6.54 -1.63 10.57
N VAL A 59 -6.91 -2.35 9.51
CA VAL A 59 -7.47 -3.70 9.59
C VAL A 59 -7.01 -4.55 8.41
N SER A 60 -7.05 -5.87 8.56
CA SER A 60 -6.51 -6.82 7.58
C SER A 60 -7.46 -7.20 6.45
N ASN A 61 -8.67 -6.69 6.43
CA ASN A 61 -9.66 -7.04 5.42
C ASN A 61 -9.32 -6.47 4.04
N ILE A 62 -9.98 -7.00 3.01
CA ILE A 62 -9.85 -6.56 1.61
C ILE A 62 -11.26 -6.38 1.04
N GLY A 63 -11.42 -5.38 0.17
CA GLY A 63 -12.66 -5.24 -0.58
C GLY A 63 -13.81 -4.60 0.18
N ASP A 64 -13.51 -3.77 1.14
CA ASP A 64 -14.51 -3.01 1.88
C ASP A 64 -14.86 -1.70 1.15
N THR A 65 -16.00 -1.09 1.52
CA THR A 65 -16.35 0.26 1.07
C THR A 65 -15.43 1.31 1.69
N LYS A 66 -14.83 1.02 2.83
CA LYS A 66 -13.84 1.87 3.46
C LYS A 66 -12.42 1.52 3.02
N THR A 67 -11.57 2.52 2.89
CA THR A 67 -10.14 2.30 2.67
C THR A 67 -9.52 1.67 3.91
N LEU A 68 -8.77 0.59 3.70
CA LEU A 68 -8.14 -0.19 4.76
C LEU A 68 -6.63 -0.17 4.55
N VAL A 69 -5.89 -0.12 5.64
CA VAL A 69 -4.43 -0.11 5.62
C VAL A 69 -3.89 -1.12 6.62
N ILE A 70 -2.79 -1.77 6.29
CA ILE A 70 -2.16 -2.75 7.17
C ILE A 70 -0.66 -2.79 6.94
N HIS A 71 0.08 -3.14 7.99
CA HIS A 71 1.51 -3.49 7.93
C HIS A 71 1.61 -5.03 7.94
N PRO A 72 1.76 -5.70 6.78
CA PRO A 72 1.64 -7.16 6.72
C PRO A 72 2.68 -7.91 7.57
N SER A 73 3.89 -7.40 7.65
CA SER A 73 4.98 -8.06 8.36
C SER A 73 4.70 -8.25 9.86
N SER A 74 4.01 -7.28 10.49
CA SER A 74 3.70 -7.34 11.93
C SER A 74 2.30 -7.88 12.24
N THR A 75 1.48 -8.15 11.23
CA THR A 75 0.09 -8.58 11.41
C THR A 75 -0.16 -9.95 10.81
N ILE A 76 -0.56 -10.02 9.54
CA ILE A 76 -0.92 -11.30 8.89
C ILE A 76 0.28 -12.25 8.75
N SER A 77 1.50 -11.75 8.71
CA SER A 77 2.73 -12.53 8.62
C SER A 77 3.58 -12.47 9.90
N ALA A 78 2.98 -12.09 11.03
CA ALA A 78 3.71 -11.91 12.29
C ALA A 78 4.40 -13.18 12.79
N HIS A 79 3.84 -14.35 12.48
CA HIS A 79 4.39 -15.64 12.90
C HIS A 79 5.29 -16.30 11.85
N SER A 80 5.47 -15.66 10.69
CA SER A 80 6.35 -16.17 9.64
C SER A 80 7.81 -15.85 9.95
N THR A 81 8.72 -16.72 9.49
CA THR A 81 10.16 -16.46 9.60
C THR A 81 10.57 -15.36 8.61
N GLU A 82 11.76 -14.78 8.81
CA GLU A 82 12.30 -13.76 7.90
C GLU A 82 12.45 -14.31 6.47
N GLU A 83 12.84 -15.57 6.32
CA GLU A 83 12.93 -16.22 5.00
C GLU A 83 11.56 -16.38 4.34
N GLU A 84 10.57 -16.83 5.10
CA GLU A 84 9.20 -16.97 4.62
C GLU A 84 8.63 -15.62 4.17
N LYS A 85 8.86 -14.57 4.93
CA LYS A 85 8.45 -13.21 4.57
C LYS A 85 9.10 -12.74 3.28
N LYS A 86 10.40 -12.98 3.10
CA LYS A 86 11.11 -12.62 1.87
C LYS A 86 10.54 -13.35 0.65
N ILE A 87 10.29 -14.65 0.76
CA ILE A 87 9.73 -15.47 -0.32
C ILE A 87 8.34 -14.95 -0.69
N ALA A 88 7.53 -14.57 0.30
CA ALA A 88 6.19 -14.03 0.09
C ALA A 88 6.19 -12.56 -0.35
N GLY A 89 7.33 -11.88 -0.40
CA GLY A 89 7.40 -10.45 -0.74
C GLY A 89 6.94 -9.54 0.37
N VAL A 90 6.94 -10.01 1.61
CA VAL A 90 6.51 -9.25 2.79
C VAL A 90 7.74 -8.65 3.47
N TYR A 91 7.99 -7.38 3.17
CA TYR A 91 9.11 -6.62 3.74
C TYR A 91 8.65 -5.80 4.95
N ASP A 92 9.59 -5.47 5.86
CA ASP A 92 9.29 -4.70 7.07
C ASP A 92 8.83 -3.26 6.79
N ASP A 93 9.16 -2.72 5.63
CA ASP A 93 8.75 -1.38 5.21
C ASP A 93 7.51 -1.38 4.30
N LEU A 94 6.89 -2.52 4.09
CA LEU A 94 5.75 -2.66 3.19
C LEU A 94 4.45 -2.29 3.90
N VAL A 95 3.63 -1.48 3.23
CA VAL A 95 2.27 -1.14 3.64
C VAL A 95 1.32 -1.53 2.53
N ARG A 96 0.25 -2.24 2.86
CA ARG A 96 -0.80 -2.62 1.91
C ARG A 96 -2.03 -1.75 2.15
N ILE A 97 -2.57 -1.20 1.06
CA ILE A 97 -3.76 -0.35 1.07
C ILE A 97 -4.83 -0.99 0.20
N SER A 98 -6.01 -1.23 0.78
CA SER A 98 -7.21 -1.64 0.05
C SER A 98 -8.08 -0.39 -0.10
N VAL A 99 -8.15 0.16 -1.31
CA VAL A 99 -8.82 1.44 -1.56
C VAL A 99 -10.34 1.26 -1.54
N GLY A 100 -11.02 2.09 -0.77
CA GLY A 100 -12.47 2.12 -0.68
C GLY A 100 -13.10 3.12 -1.64
N ILE A 101 -14.32 3.53 -1.31
CA ILE A 101 -15.13 4.41 -2.16
C ILE A 101 -15.19 5.86 -1.66
N GLU A 102 -14.36 6.22 -0.71
CA GLU A 102 -14.26 7.61 -0.25
C GLU A 102 -13.83 8.52 -1.40
N ASP A 103 -14.05 9.81 -1.25
CA ASP A 103 -13.63 10.80 -2.26
C ASP A 103 -12.14 10.67 -2.55
N VAL A 104 -11.78 10.53 -3.83
CA VAL A 104 -10.39 10.28 -4.23
C VAL A 104 -9.47 11.44 -3.85
N GLN A 105 -9.95 12.65 -3.89
CA GLN A 105 -9.16 13.83 -3.52
C GLN A 105 -8.85 13.82 -2.02
N ASP A 106 -9.81 13.45 -1.20
CA ASP A 106 -9.62 13.31 0.25
C ASP A 106 -8.59 12.23 0.58
N LEU A 107 -8.64 11.10 -0.13
CA LEU A 107 -7.66 10.03 0.04
C LEU A 107 -6.25 10.47 -0.37
N ILE A 108 -6.12 11.17 -1.50
CA ILE A 108 -4.83 11.68 -1.97
C ILE A 108 -4.23 12.66 -0.96
N GLU A 109 -5.04 13.56 -0.42
CA GLU A 109 -4.60 14.52 0.59
C GLU A 109 -4.15 13.82 1.87
N ASP A 110 -4.92 12.83 2.33
CA ASP A 110 -4.58 12.07 3.52
C ASP A 110 -3.28 11.28 3.35
N PHE A 111 -3.14 10.57 2.25
CA PHE A 111 -1.92 9.82 1.94
C PHE A 111 -0.71 10.74 1.81
N THR A 112 -0.89 11.90 1.17
CA THR A 112 0.19 12.87 0.99
C THR A 112 0.72 13.39 2.33
N GLN A 113 -0.19 13.79 3.23
CA GLN A 113 0.23 14.28 4.55
C GLN A 113 0.88 13.16 5.38
N ALA A 114 0.37 11.93 5.28
CA ALA A 114 0.93 10.79 6.01
C ALA A 114 2.32 10.42 5.52
N LEU A 115 2.58 10.47 4.21
CA LEU A 115 3.91 10.24 3.65
C LEU A 115 4.90 11.30 4.07
N LYS A 116 4.48 12.56 4.13
CA LYS A 116 5.32 13.66 4.64
C LYS A 116 5.65 13.46 6.11
N ALA A 117 4.68 13.03 6.91
CA ALA A 117 4.89 12.77 8.33
C ALA A 117 5.84 11.58 8.58
N ALA A 118 5.88 10.62 7.67
CA ALA A 118 6.75 9.44 7.76
C ALA A 118 8.21 9.75 7.38
N ASN A 119 8.43 10.82 6.66
CA ASN A 119 9.77 11.22 6.22
C ASN A 119 10.57 12.01 7.32
#